data_fcaa65d5176f4a9ff8845a198828c09e
#
_entry.id   fcaa65d5176f4a9ff8845a198828c09e
#
_cell.length_a   1.000
_cell.length_b   1.000
_cell.length_c   1.000
_cell.angle_alpha   90.00
_cell.angle_beta   90.00
_cell.angle_gamma   90.00
#
_symmetry.space_group_name_H-M   'P 1'
#
loop_
_entity.id
_entity.type
_entity.pdbx_description
1 polymer ?
#
loop_
_entity_poly.entity_id
_entity_poly.type
_entity_poly.pdbx_seq_one_letter_code
_entity_poly.pdbx_strand_id
1 'polypeptide(L)' 'MALTVNGDPHPWHEGLTIEELLREKTFTFPLKVIHVNEKLVKKADWTTTVLRDGDVVQVVHLVSGG' A
#
# COMPACT_ATOMS: atom_id res chain seq x y z
N MET A 1 -0.21 9.04 14.90
CA MET A 1 0.06 7.71 14.37
C MET A 1 0.02 7.75 12.86
N ALA A 2 1.03 7.20 12.25
CA ALA A 2 1.16 7.28 10.80
C ALA A 2 2.01 6.12 10.28
N LEU A 3 1.80 5.82 9.02
CA LEU A 3 2.69 4.95 8.26
C LEU A 3 3.28 5.78 7.12
N THR A 4 4.16 5.19 6.33
CA THR A 4 4.70 5.88 5.17
C THR A 4 4.32 5.13 3.90
N VAL A 5 4.04 5.89 2.84
CA VAL A 5 3.75 5.35 1.52
C VAL A 5 4.71 6.02 0.56
N ASN A 6 5.62 5.23 0.01
CA ASN A 6 6.67 5.73 -0.87
C ASN A 6 7.46 6.89 -0.23
N GLY A 7 7.70 6.75 1.08
CA GLY A 7 8.45 7.76 1.82
C GLY A 7 7.63 8.92 2.37
N ASP A 8 6.37 9.03 1.98
CA ASP A 8 5.51 10.13 2.45
C ASP A 8 4.65 9.66 3.63
N PRO A 9 4.54 10.46 4.68
CA PRO A 9 3.68 10.08 5.80
C PRO A 9 2.21 10.08 5.40
N HIS A 10 1.47 9.10 5.93
CA HIS A 10 0.05 8.96 5.68
C HIS A 10 -0.65 8.65 7.02
N PRO A 11 -1.79 9.26 7.30
CA PRO A 11 -2.50 8.97 8.54
C PRO A 11 -2.86 7.50 8.65
N TRP A 12 -2.62 6.94 9.83
CA TRP A 12 -2.98 5.56 10.10
C TRP A 12 -4.18 5.50 11.05
N HIS A 13 -5.07 4.55 10.83
CA HIS A 13 -6.14 4.25 11.77
C HIS A 13 -6.26 2.74 11.90
N GLU A 14 -6.81 2.30 13.01
CA GLU A 14 -6.97 0.88 13.27
C GLU A 14 -7.86 0.25 12.19
N GLY A 15 -7.47 -0.91 11.72
CA GLY A 15 -8.23 -1.62 10.69
C GLY A 15 -7.91 -1.21 9.26
N LEU A 16 -6.96 -0.30 9.07
CA LEU A 16 -6.61 0.14 7.71
C LEU A 16 -6.00 -1.02 6.92
N THR A 17 -6.64 -1.37 5.81
CA THR A 17 -6.13 -2.40 4.90
C THR A 17 -5.35 -1.75 3.77
N ILE A 18 -4.58 -2.59 3.05
CA ILE A 18 -3.85 -2.10 1.88
C ILE A 18 -4.83 -1.55 0.84
N GLU A 19 -5.94 -2.24 0.60
CA GLU A 19 -6.92 -1.78 -0.37
C GLU A 19 -7.49 -0.41 -0.01
N GLU A 20 -7.81 -0.20 1.26
CA GLU A 20 -8.31 1.10 1.70
C GLU A 20 -7.26 2.19 1.54
N LEU A 21 -6.00 1.86 1.86
CA LEU A 21 -4.91 2.80 1.68
C LEU A 21 -4.80 3.25 0.23
N LEU A 22 -4.89 2.30 -0.69
CA LEU A 22 -4.79 2.61 -2.12
C LEU A 22 -5.94 3.53 -2.56
N ARG A 23 -7.13 3.35 -2.00
CA ARG A 23 -8.25 4.24 -2.29
C ARG A 23 -8.01 5.64 -1.72
N GLU A 24 -7.49 5.72 -0.50
CA GLU A 24 -7.24 7.00 0.15
C GLU A 24 -6.18 7.80 -0.60
N LYS A 25 -5.19 7.11 -1.18
CA LYS A 25 -4.14 7.74 -1.97
C LYS A 25 -4.54 7.94 -3.43
N THR A 26 -5.71 7.46 -3.81
CA THR A 26 -6.21 7.53 -5.19
C THR A 26 -5.25 6.95 -6.23
N PHE A 27 -4.60 5.86 -5.87
CA PHE A 27 -3.75 5.15 -6.82
C PHE A 27 -4.64 4.34 -7.77
N THR A 28 -4.82 4.84 -8.98
CA THR A 28 -5.75 4.27 -9.94
C THR A 28 -5.10 3.48 -11.08
N PHE A 29 -3.79 3.49 -11.16
CA PHE A 29 -3.11 2.73 -12.21
C PHE A 29 -3.32 1.22 -12.02
N PRO A 30 -3.58 0.47 -13.13
CA PRO A 30 -4.01 -0.93 -13.01
C PRO A 30 -2.92 -1.90 -12.59
N LEU A 31 -1.68 -1.64 -12.99
CA LEU A 31 -0.57 -2.55 -12.67
C LEU A 31 0.29 -1.93 -11.59
N LYS A 32 0.30 -2.58 -10.44
CA LYS A 32 1.11 -2.12 -9.32
C LYS A 32 1.51 -3.29 -8.43
N VAL A 33 2.62 -3.11 -7.76
CA VAL A 33 3.15 -4.07 -6.81
C VAL A 33 3.25 -3.39 -5.47
N ILE A 34 2.75 -4.05 -4.44
CA ILE A 34 2.75 -3.51 -3.09
C ILE A 34 3.74 -4.27 -2.22
N HIS A 35 4.60 -3.51 -1.56
CA HIS A 35 5.50 -4.05 -0.54
C HIS A 35 5.18 -3.40 0.79
N VAL A 36 5.09 -4.22 1.84
CA VAL A 36 4.93 -3.73 3.20
C VAL A 36 6.13 -4.23 3.99
N ASN A 37 6.93 -3.28 4.49
CA ASN A 37 8.17 -3.61 5.20
C ASN A 37 9.03 -4.58 4.39
N GLU A 38 9.19 -4.27 3.09
CA GLU A 38 10.01 -5.04 2.16
C GLU A 38 9.45 -6.41 1.77
N LYS A 39 8.23 -6.73 2.19
CA LYS A 39 7.58 -7.98 1.83
C LYS A 39 6.53 -7.74 0.76
N LEU A 40 6.59 -8.51 -0.31
CA LEU A 40 5.61 -8.45 -1.38
C LEU A 40 4.24 -8.93 -0.87
N VAL A 41 3.21 -8.15 -1.14
CA VAL A 41 1.83 -8.54 -0.81
C VAL A 41 1.04 -8.67 -2.11
N LYS A 42 0.50 -9.85 -2.35
CA LYS A 42 -0.25 -10.13 -3.58
C LYS A 42 -1.60 -9.40 -3.55
N LYS A 43 -2.10 -9.08 -4.73
CA LYS A 43 -3.38 -8.39 -4.87
C LYS A 43 -4.50 -9.11 -4.13
N ALA A 44 -4.50 -10.44 -4.16
CA ALA A 44 -5.52 -11.23 -3.48
C ALA A 44 -5.54 -11.00 -1.96
N ASP A 45 -4.43 -10.54 -1.40
CA ASP A 45 -4.31 -10.31 0.03
C ASP A 45 -4.49 -8.85 0.44
N TRP A 46 -4.72 -7.95 -0.50
CA TRP A 46 -4.84 -6.52 -0.19
C TRP A 46 -6.05 -6.21 0.69
N THR A 47 -7.12 -6.97 0.54
CA THR A 47 -8.34 -6.74 1.31
C THR A 47 -8.26 -7.30 2.72
N THR A 48 -7.35 -8.24 2.95
CA THR A 48 -7.22 -8.92 4.23
C THR A 48 -5.99 -8.51 5.03
N THR A 49 -5.04 -7.85 4.39
CA THR A 49 -3.81 -7.41 5.05
C THR A 49 -4.05 -6.08 5.75
N VAL A 50 -4.02 -6.11 7.07
CA VAL A 50 -4.23 -4.92 7.90
C VAL A 50 -2.87 -4.30 8.19
N LEU A 51 -2.76 -3.01 7.90
CA LEU A 51 -1.53 -2.25 8.12
C LEU A 51 -1.43 -1.82 9.58
N ARG A 52 -0.20 -1.64 10.04
CA ARG A 52 0.07 -1.22 11.41
C ARG A 52 0.69 0.16 11.42
N ASP A 53 0.55 0.83 12.56
CA ASP A 53 1.21 2.11 12.79
C ASP A 53 2.73 1.92 12.57
N GLY A 54 3.31 2.81 11.79
CA GLY A 54 4.74 2.74 11.51
C GLY A 54 5.15 1.87 10.35
N ASP A 55 4.21 1.20 9.69
CA ASP A 55 4.55 0.36 8.53
C ASP A 55 5.12 1.20 7.40
N VAL A 56 6.03 0.60 6.66
CA VAL A 56 6.64 1.21 5.48
C VAL A 56 6.03 0.52 4.25
N VAL A 57 5.21 1.26 3.52
CA VAL A 57 4.51 0.73 2.34
C VAL A 57 5.15 1.32 1.10
N GLN A 58 5.43 0.45 0.13
CA GLN A 58 5.92 0.90 -1.17
C GLN A 58 4.95 0.45 -2.24
N VAL A 59 4.53 1.38 -3.07
CA VAL A 59 3.66 1.11 -4.20
C VAL A 59 4.47 1.35 -5.47
N VAL A 60 4.73 0.29 -6.19
CA VAL A 60 5.53 0.37 -7.43
C VAL A 60 4.59 0.24 -8.61
N HIS A 61 4.58 1.25 -9.46
CA HIS A 61 3.79 1.26 -10.68
C HIS A 61 4.55 0.49 -11.75
N LEU A 62 3.94 -0.56 -12.27
CA LEU A 62 4.53 -1.34 -13.34
C LEU A 62 4.13 -0.75 -14.68
N VAL A 63 5.12 -0.42 -15.49
CA VAL A 63 4.90 0.10 -16.84
C VAL A 63 4.86 -1.08 -17.78
N SER A 64 3.73 -1.26 -18.46
CA SER A 64 3.61 -2.34 -19.42
C SER A 64 4.30 -1.97 -20.72
N GLY A 65 4.66 -2.94 -21.45
CA GLY A 65 5.17 -2.74 -22.76
C GLY A 65 6.63 -2.46 -22.80
N GLY A 66 7.18 -2.89 -21.87
CA GLY A 66 8.61 -2.76 -22.00
C GLY A 66 8.97 -2.97 -23.43
#